data_e4ea88c8efd30e5210b419fac7ad3fff
#
_entry.id   e4ea88c8efd30e5210b419fac7ad3fff
#
_cell.length_a   1.000
_cell.length_b   1.000
_cell.length_c   1.000
_cell.angle_alpha   90.00
_cell.angle_beta   90.00
_cell.angle_gamma   90.00
#
_symmetry.space_group_name_H-M   'P 1'
#
loop_
_entity.id
_entity.type
_entity.pdbx_description
1 polymer ?
#
loop_
_entity_poly.entity_id
_entity_poly.type
_entity_poly.pdbx_seq_one_letter_code
_entity_poly.pdbx_strand_id
1 'polypeptide(L)'
;MAYQLQEINRRIQSDVTEFLAECDENYAQRVSLAADKILSNLEASPIVLLSGPSGSGKTTTAMKIAEELRRRGVNTHAVAMDNYFKTTNPKTAPRTPEGELDFESPLCLDMELLDRHFAALSRGEEILIPKYEFVRQMRNDSRGTPLRLGKNEIVVFEGIHALNDSIAGRHPEAAKLYISARSNICLLYTSPSPRD
;
A
#
# COMPACT_ATOMS: atom_id res chain seq x y z
N MET A 1 -3.20 -19.87 -4.09
CA MET A 1 -3.00 -20.90 -3.05
C MET A 1 -1.69 -20.62 -2.33
N ALA A 2 -1.56 -21.00 -1.05
CA ALA A 2 -0.26 -20.98 -0.38
C ALA A 2 0.35 -22.38 -0.55
N TYR A 3 1.54 -22.46 -1.10
CA TYR A 3 2.25 -23.72 -1.23
C TYR A 3 2.80 -24.16 0.13
N GLN A 4 2.74 -25.47 0.40
CA GLN A 4 3.45 -26.08 1.53
C GLN A 4 4.95 -26.14 1.20
N LEU A 5 5.83 -25.98 2.21
CA LEU A 5 7.28 -26.01 1.99
C LEU A 5 7.75 -27.32 1.31
N GLN A 6 7.17 -28.45 1.71
CA GLN A 6 7.46 -29.75 1.10
C GLN A 6 7.09 -29.78 -0.39
N GLU A 7 5.98 -29.18 -0.77
CA GLU A 7 5.56 -29.08 -2.17
C GLU A 7 6.49 -28.17 -2.97
N ILE A 8 6.90 -27.02 -2.40
CA ILE A 8 7.88 -26.14 -3.02
C ILE A 8 9.18 -26.91 -3.29
N ASN A 9 9.73 -27.59 -2.27
CA ASN A 9 10.98 -28.35 -2.42
C ASN A 9 10.86 -29.48 -3.47
N ARG A 10 9.73 -30.19 -3.47
CA ARG A 10 9.48 -31.25 -4.46
C ARG A 10 9.46 -30.70 -5.88
N ARG A 11 8.77 -29.58 -6.12
CA ARG A 11 8.65 -28.97 -7.43
C ARG A 11 9.96 -28.38 -7.93
N ILE A 12 10.73 -27.72 -7.04
CA ILE A 12 12.08 -27.21 -7.37
C ILE A 12 12.99 -28.37 -7.81
N GLN A 13 12.92 -29.52 -7.16
CA GLN A 13 13.72 -30.70 -7.53
C GLN A 13 13.25 -31.36 -8.83
N SER A 14 11.96 -31.26 -9.15
CA SER A 14 11.39 -31.83 -10.38
C SER A 14 11.68 -30.95 -11.59
N ASP A 15 11.18 -29.72 -11.60
CA ASP A 15 11.40 -28.71 -12.63
C ASP A 15 11.20 -27.30 -12.06
N VAL A 16 12.31 -26.64 -11.75
CA VAL A 16 12.28 -25.27 -11.20
C VAL A 16 11.75 -24.25 -12.21
N THR A 17 12.02 -24.45 -13.49
CA THR A 17 11.63 -23.51 -14.55
C THR A 17 10.11 -23.50 -14.74
N GLU A 18 9.51 -24.69 -14.82
CA GLU A 18 8.06 -24.85 -14.89
C GLU A 18 7.38 -24.29 -13.64
N PHE A 19 7.94 -24.59 -12.45
CA PHE A 19 7.39 -24.07 -11.19
C PHE A 19 7.42 -22.56 -11.10
N LEU A 20 8.51 -21.92 -11.53
CA LEU A 20 8.61 -20.44 -11.55
C LEU A 20 7.63 -19.83 -12.56
N ALA A 21 7.52 -20.40 -13.76
CA ALA A 21 6.58 -19.95 -14.78
C ALA A 21 5.13 -19.99 -14.28
N GLU A 22 4.74 -21.06 -13.60
CA GLU A 22 3.41 -21.18 -12.96
C GLU A 22 3.20 -20.14 -11.86
N CYS A 23 4.23 -19.89 -11.04
CA CYS A 23 4.16 -18.85 -10.00
C CYS A 23 3.95 -17.46 -10.60
N ASP A 24 4.67 -17.14 -11.68
CA ASP A 24 4.56 -15.87 -12.39
C ASP A 24 3.18 -15.69 -13.04
N GLU A 25 2.66 -16.76 -13.67
CA GLU A 25 1.32 -16.75 -14.25
C GLU A 25 0.24 -16.56 -13.18
N ASN A 26 0.31 -17.28 -12.08
CA ASN A 26 -0.61 -17.14 -10.93
C ASN A 26 -0.56 -15.73 -10.36
N TYR A 27 0.63 -15.12 -10.29
CA TYR A 27 0.78 -13.73 -9.84
C TYR A 27 0.15 -12.75 -10.82
N ALA A 28 0.41 -12.90 -12.12
CA ALA A 28 -0.19 -12.07 -13.16
C ALA A 28 -1.72 -12.15 -13.16
N GLN A 29 -2.29 -13.34 -12.98
CA GLN A 29 -3.75 -13.53 -12.85
C GLN A 29 -4.30 -12.77 -11.63
N ARG A 30 -3.62 -12.79 -10.49
CA ARG A 30 -4.05 -12.03 -9.29
C ARG A 30 -3.98 -10.52 -9.50
N VAL A 31 -2.97 -10.03 -10.21
CA VAL A 31 -2.85 -8.62 -10.60
C VAL A 31 -4.03 -8.24 -11.50
N SER A 32 -4.36 -9.09 -12.49
CA SER A 32 -5.50 -8.86 -13.38
C SER A 32 -6.83 -8.82 -12.61
N LEU A 33 -7.08 -9.75 -11.69
CA LEU A 33 -8.27 -9.77 -10.85
C LEU A 33 -8.35 -8.54 -9.92
N ALA A 34 -7.23 -8.07 -9.41
CA ALA A 34 -7.19 -6.83 -8.63
C ALA A 34 -7.57 -5.62 -9.49
N ALA A 35 -7.07 -5.56 -10.73
CA ALA A 35 -7.44 -4.53 -11.69
C ALA A 35 -8.94 -4.59 -12.04
N ASP A 36 -9.53 -5.79 -12.24
CA ASP A 36 -10.97 -5.96 -12.46
C ASP A 36 -11.78 -5.39 -11.29
N LYS A 37 -11.37 -5.70 -10.06
CA LYS A 37 -12.02 -5.18 -8.85
C LYS A 37 -11.95 -3.66 -8.75
N ILE A 38 -10.81 -3.06 -9.12
CA ILE A 38 -10.66 -1.60 -9.12
C ILE A 38 -11.56 -0.98 -10.18
N LEU A 39 -11.55 -1.52 -11.40
CA LEU A 39 -12.37 -1.00 -12.50
C LEU A 39 -13.87 -1.10 -12.21
N SER A 40 -14.33 -2.19 -11.61
CA SER A 40 -15.74 -2.33 -11.21
C SER A 40 -16.15 -1.35 -10.12
N ASN A 41 -15.20 -0.75 -9.40
CA ASN A 41 -15.44 0.22 -8.33
C ASN A 41 -15.22 1.67 -8.79
N LEU A 42 -14.73 1.91 -9.99
CA LEU A 42 -14.27 3.23 -10.45
C LEU A 42 -15.38 4.29 -10.43
N GLU A 43 -16.62 3.91 -10.72
CA GLU A 43 -17.77 4.81 -10.66
C GLU A 43 -18.11 5.23 -9.23
N ALA A 44 -17.87 4.38 -8.25
CA ALA A 44 -18.13 4.64 -6.84
C ALA A 44 -17.03 5.49 -6.19
N SER A 45 -15.76 5.20 -6.52
CA SER A 45 -14.63 5.92 -5.95
C SER A 45 -13.36 5.75 -6.79
N PRO A 46 -12.60 6.84 -7.04
CA PRO A 46 -11.29 6.76 -7.67
C PRO A 46 -10.18 6.37 -6.69
N ILE A 47 -10.52 6.05 -5.43
CA ILE A 47 -9.55 5.77 -4.37
C ILE A 47 -9.41 4.27 -4.16
N VAL A 48 -8.17 3.83 -4.10
CA VAL A 48 -7.77 2.45 -3.78
C VAL A 48 -6.91 2.46 -2.53
N LEU A 49 -7.27 1.65 -1.54
CA LEU A 49 -6.51 1.44 -0.31
C LEU A 49 -5.77 0.12 -0.41
N LEU A 50 -4.43 0.17 -0.37
CA LEU A 50 -3.57 -1.00 -0.50
C LEU A 50 -2.77 -1.21 0.78
N SER A 51 -3.03 -2.30 1.49
CA SER A 51 -2.33 -2.65 2.72
C SER A 51 -1.59 -3.99 2.62
N GLY A 52 -0.69 -4.20 3.55
CA GLY A 52 0.07 -5.43 3.74
C GLY A 52 1.28 -5.20 4.64
N PRO A 53 1.90 -6.25 5.18
CA PRO A 53 3.06 -6.14 6.05
C PRO A 53 4.24 -5.44 5.38
N SER A 54 5.17 -4.93 6.18
CA SER A 54 6.46 -4.45 5.66
C SER A 54 7.18 -5.57 4.90
N GLY A 55 7.80 -5.26 3.77
CA GLY A 55 8.48 -6.25 2.94
C GLY A 55 7.57 -7.22 2.17
N SER A 56 6.24 -7.08 2.22
CA SER A 56 5.30 -7.97 1.49
C SER A 56 5.21 -7.72 -0.02
N GLY A 57 5.95 -6.76 -0.55
CA GLY A 57 5.92 -6.39 -1.96
C GLY A 57 4.76 -5.45 -2.34
N LYS A 58 4.22 -4.66 -1.39
CA LYS A 58 3.14 -3.69 -1.66
C LYS A 58 3.47 -2.78 -2.85
N THR A 59 4.58 -2.09 -2.79
CA THR A 59 4.99 -1.15 -3.84
C THR A 59 5.17 -1.84 -5.19
N THR A 60 5.81 -3.02 -5.22
CA THR A 60 5.97 -3.80 -6.46
C THR A 60 4.62 -4.22 -7.03
N THR A 61 3.71 -4.70 -6.19
CA THR A 61 2.37 -5.11 -6.64
C THR A 61 1.53 -3.90 -7.07
N ALA A 62 1.63 -2.76 -6.37
CA ALA A 62 0.99 -1.51 -6.79
C ALA A 62 1.44 -1.09 -8.20
N MET A 63 2.74 -1.19 -8.48
CA MET A 63 3.29 -0.89 -9.83
C MET A 63 2.74 -1.85 -10.89
N LYS A 64 2.63 -3.14 -10.61
CA LYS A 64 2.07 -4.14 -11.53
C LYS A 64 0.58 -3.92 -11.79
N ILE A 65 -0.18 -3.57 -10.75
CA ILE A 65 -1.60 -3.19 -10.89
C ILE A 65 -1.72 -1.91 -11.72
N ALA A 66 -0.88 -0.90 -11.48
CA ALA A 66 -0.88 0.34 -12.25
C ALA A 66 -0.55 0.11 -13.73
N GLU A 67 0.40 -0.78 -14.04
CA GLU A 67 0.73 -1.18 -15.41
C GLU A 67 -0.46 -1.86 -16.10
N GLU A 68 -1.12 -2.77 -15.41
CA GLU A 68 -2.30 -3.47 -15.93
C GLU A 68 -3.48 -2.50 -16.16
N LEU A 69 -3.74 -1.60 -15.21
CA LEU A 69 -4.79 -0.58 -15.34
C LEU A 69 -4.51 0.37 -16.50
N ARG A 70 -3.24 0.78 -16.71
CA ARG A 70 -2.85 1.61 -17.84
C ARG A 70 -3.12 0.91 -19.17
N ARG A 71 -2.85 -0.38 -19.28
CA ARG A 71 -3.19 -1.19 -20.48
C ARG A 71 -4.70 -1.19 -20.75
N ARG A 72 -5.52 -0.99 -19.72
CA ARG A 72 -6.99 -0.91 -19.81
C ARG A 72 -7.52 0.52 -19.89
N GLY A 73 -6.64 1.52 -20.06
CA GLY A 73 -7.01 2.92 -20.27
C GLY A 73 -7.25 3.74 -19.01
N VAL A 74 -6.80 3.25 -17.83
CA VAL A 74 -6.89 3.96 -16.56
C VAL A 74 -5.49 4.28 -16.03
N ASN A 75 -5.21 5.56 -15.80
CA ASN A 75 -3.97 6.02 -15.21
C ASN A 75 -4.03 5.90 -13.68
N THR A 76 -2.87 5.63 -13.08
CA THR A 76 -2.77 5.39 -11.65
C THR A 76 -1.69 6.27 -11.03
N HIS A 77 -2.05 6.95 -9.94
CA HIS A 77 -1.14 7.69 -9.08
C HIS A 77 -0.89 6.86 -7.81
N ALA A 78 0.37 6.66 -7.43
CA ALA A 78 0.71 5.96 -6.19
C ALA A 78 1.10 6.98 -5.11
N VAL A 79 0.50 6.86 -3.94
CA VAL A 79 0.74 7.74 -2.79
C VAL A 79 1.07 6.89 -1.56
N ALA A 80 2.30 7.02 -1.07
CA ALA A 80 2.69 6.39 0.19
C ALA A 80 2.00 7.12 1.36
N MET A 81 1.25 6.37 2.17
CA MET A 81 0.58 6.91 3.36
C MET A 81 1.56 7.40 4.42
N ASP A 82 2.79 6.93 4.39
CA ASP A 82 3.86 7.39 5.26
C ASP A 82 4.13 8.91 5.12
N ASN A 83 3.78 9.50 3.98
CA ASN A 83 3.84 10.95 3.80
C ASN A 83 2.86 11.72 4.71
N TYR A 84 1.84 11.06 5.22
CA TYR A 84 0.83 11.62 6.11
C TYR A 84 1.18 11.50 7.59
N PHE A 85 2.38 11.04 7.94
CA PHE A 85 2.82 11.06 9.33
C PHE A 85 2.85 12.50 9.86
N LYS A 86 2.38 12.66 11.09
CA LYS A 86 2.53 13.91 11.84
C LYS A 86 4.00 14.12 12.20
N THR A 87 4.42 15.37 12.32
CA THR A 87 5.73 15.67 12.92
C THR A 87 5.82 15.03 14.30
N THR A 88 6.86 14.25 14.54
CA THR A 88 7.03 13.52 15.79
C THR A 88 7.29 14.47 16.95
N ASN A 89 6.41 14.47 17.93
CA ASN A 89 6.61 15.14 19.20
C ASN A 89 6.87 14.09 20.29
N PRO A 90 8.08 13.98 20.85
CA PRO A 90 8.42 12.94 21.81
C PRO A 90 7.54 12.92 23.07
N LYS A 91 6.86 14.05 23.39
CA LYS A 91 5.97 14.14 24.56
C LYS A 91 4.57 13.56 24.32
N THR A 92 4.11 13.54 23.07
CA THR A 92 2.74 13.16 22.72
C THR A 92 2.67 12.00 21.73
N ALA A 93 3.82 11.57 21.19
CA ALA A 93 3.89 10.44 20.25
C ALA A 93 3.47 9.14 20.96
N PRO A 94 2.81 8.24 20.22
CA PRO A 94 2.43 6.93 20.77
C PRO A 94 3.67 6.15 21.23
N ARG A 95 3.47 5.28 22.21
CA ARG A 95 4.53 4.47 22.79
C ARG A 95 4.16 3.00 22.80
N THR A 96 5.17 2.15 22.68
CA THR A 96 5.05 0.71 22.87
C THR A 96 4.79 0.38 24.36
N PRO A 97 4.38 -0.84 24.69
CA PRO A 97 4.26 -1.28 26.09
C PRO A 97 5.56 -1.12 26.90
N GLU A 98 6.71 -1.18 26.22
CA GLU A 98 8.04 -1.01 26.82
C GLU A 98 8.43 0.46 27.04
N GLY A 99 7.58 1.40 26.56
CA GLY A 99 7.76 2.85 26.72
C GLY A 99 8.57 3.53 25.60
N GLU A 100 8.98 2.82 24.57
CA GLU A 100 9.65 3.37 23.40
C GLU A 100 8.66 4.06 22.47
N LEU A 101 9.15 4.93 21.55
CA LEU A 101 8.30 5.57 20.56
C LEU A 101 7.79 4.52 19.57
N ASP A 102 6.46 4.45 19.42
CA ASP A 102 5.82 3.55 18.47
C ASP A 102 5.54 4.24 17.12
N PHE A 103 6.50 4.16 16.23
CA PHE A 103 6.38 4.70 14.87
C PHE A 103 5.47 3.88 13.96
N GLU A 104 5.10 2.68 14.35
CA GLU A 104 4.16 1.83 13.61
C GLU A 104 2.70 2.00 14.08
N SER A 105 2.46 2.87 15.05
CA SER A 105 1.12 3.18 15.50
C SER A 105 0.32 3.95 14.43
N PRO A 106 -0.94 3.58 14.14
CA PRO A 106 -1.82 4.35 13.26
C PRO A 106 -2.08 5.78 13.76
N LEU A 107 -1.86 6.05 15.05
CA LEU A 107 -1.99 7.39 15.65
C LEU A 107 -0.92 8.38 15.16
N CYS A 108 0.17 7.87 14.57
CA CYS A 108 1.18 8.70 13.91
C CYS A 108 0.66 9.35 12.62
N LEU A 109 -0.39 8.80 11.99
CA LEU A 109 -0.99 9.35 10.78
C LEU A 109 -1.92 10.53 11.07
N ASP A 110 -1.92 11.50 10.18
CA ASP A 110 -2.87 12.60 10.16
C ASP A 110 -4.17 12.15 9.46
N MET A 111 -5.04 11.51 10.24
CA MET A 111 -6.30 10.96 9.75
C MET A 111 -7.23 12.02 9.19
N GLU A 112 -7.24 13.22 9.80
CA GLU A 112 -8.08 14.32 9.33
C GLU A 112 -7.63 14.84 7.97
N LEU A 113 -6.31 14.92 7.74
CA LEU A 113 -5.76 15.31 6.45
C LEU A 113 -6.06 14.25 5.39
N LEU A 114 -5.91 12.97 5.73
CA LEU A 114 -6.28 11.86 4.83
C LEU A 114 -7.74 11.94 4.41
N ASP A 115 -8.67 12.10 5.37
CA ASP A 115 -10.10 12.20 5.07
C ASP A 115 -10.41 13.40 4.17
N ARG A 116 -9.82 14.57 4.46
CA ARG A 116 -10.00 15.76 3.60
C ARG A 116 -9.50 15.52 2.19
N HIS A 117 -8.34 14.87 2.04
CA HIS A 117 -7.77 14.57 0.74
C HIS A 117 -8.59 13.54 -0.04
N PHE A 118 -9.10 12.50 0.63
CA PHE A 118 -9.98 11.52 -0.02
C PHE A 118 -11.27 12.19 -0.52
N ALA A 119 -11.90 13.00 0.33
CA ALA A 119 -13.09 13.74 -0.08
C ALA A 119 -12.83 14.73 -1.23
N ALA A 120 -11.69 15.44 -1.21
CA ALA A 120 -11.32 16.38 -2.27
C ALA A 120 -11.07 15.66 -3.60
N LEU A 121 -10.28 14.57 -3.59
CA LEU A 121 -10.00 13.78 -4.79
C LEU A 121 -11.27 13.16 -5.38
N SER A 122 -12.20 12.68 -4.55
CA SER A 122 -13.49 12.15 -5.02
C SER A 122 -14.38 13.22 -5.67
N ARG A 123 -14.17 14.51 -5.35
CA ARG A 123 -14.82 15.64 -6.03
C ARG A 123 -14.04 16.19 -7.23
N GLY A 124 -12.89 15.60 -7.56
CA GLY A 124 -12.01 16.06 -8.64
C GLY A 124 -11.24 17.36 -8.29
N GLU A 125 -11.13 17.67 -7.01
CA GLU A 125 -10.37 18.81 -6.50
C GLU A 125 -8.89 18.47 -6.40
N GLU A 126 -8.03 19.49 -6.47
CA GLU A 126 -6.59 19.34 -6.26
C GLU A 126 -6.26 19.25 -4.77
N ILE A 127 -5.35 18.35 -4.43
CA ILE A 127 -4.76 18.24 -3.10
C ILE A 127 -3.25 18.49 -3.16
N LEU A 128 -2.66 18.77 -2.02
CA LEU A 128 -1.21 18.85 -1.85
C LEU A 128 -0.77 17.71 -0.94
N ILE A 129 -0.24 16.62 -1.55
CA ILE A 129 0.28 15.48 -0.80
C ILE A 129 1.48 15.95 0.02
N PRO A 130 1.47 15.83 1.35
CA PRO A 130 2.59 16.27 2.18
C PRO A 130 3.83 15.40 1.90
N LYS A 131 4.98 15.86 2.36
CA LYS A 131 6.22 15.08 2.34
C LYS A 131 6.70 14.85 3.77
N TYR A 132 6.85 13.58 4.15
CA TYR A 132 7.48 13.24 5.42
C TYR A 132 8.98 12.99 5.25
N GLU A 133 9.79 13.66 6.07
CA GLU A 133 11.24 13.52 6.10
C GLU A 133 11.65 12.61 7.27
N PHE A 134 11.86 11.32 6.98
CA PHE A 134 12.14 10.29 7.99
C PHE A 134 13.35 10.62 8.86
N VAL A 135 14.45 11.11 8.26
CA VAL A 135 15.68 11.47 8.99
C VAL A 135 15.40 12.55 10.04
N ARG A 136 14.49 13.47 9.76
CA ARG A 136 14.12 14.57 10.65
C ARG A 136 12.89 14.27 11.49
N GLN A 137 12.19 13.18 11.19
CA GLN A 137 10.90 12.83 11.78
C GLN A 137 9.88 13.98 11.72
N MET A 138 9.87 14.68 10.59
CA MET A 138 9.06 15.89 10.38
C MET A 138 8.30 15.84 9.07
N ARG A 139 7.04 16.29 9.12
CA ARG A 139 6.26 16.57 7.92
C ARG A 139 6.63 17.94 7.37
N ASN A 140 6.82 18.01 6.06
CA ASN A 140 7.13 19.22 5.34
C ASN A 140 6.00 19.53 4.34
N ASP A 141 5.08 20.38 4.73
CA ASP A 141 3.93 20.73 3.89
C ASP A 141 4.34 21.67 2.73
N SER A 142 5.46 22.43 2.85
CA SER A 142 5.95 23.32 1.79
C SER A 142 6.59 22.58 0.61
N ARG A 143 6.92 21.30 0.77
CA ARG A 143 7.48 20.42 -0.26
C ARG A 143 6.45 19.38 -0.74
N GLY A 144 5.18 19.68 -0.57
CA GLY A 144 4.10 18.82 -1.01
C GLY A 144 4.07 18.66 -2.54
N THR A 145 3.49 17.55 -2.99
CA THR A 145 3.28 17.27 -4.41
C THR A 145 1.81 17.49 -4.74
N PRO A 146 1.47 18.38 -5.69
CA PRO A 146 0.09 18.56 -6.10
C PRO A 146 -0.43 17.31 -6.82
N LEU A 147 -1.65 16.93 -6.55
CA LEU A 147 -2.36 15.86 -7.23
C LEU A 147 -3.81 16.27 -7.46
N ARG A 148 -4.25 16.16 -8.71
CA ARG A 148 -5.64 16.24 -9.12
C ARG A 148 -5.93 15.07 -10.04
N LEU A 149 -7.04 14.38 -9.81
CA LEU A 149 -7.44 13.26 -10.66
C LEU A 149 -8.25 13.77 -11.85
N GLY A 150 -7.85 13.34 -13.04
CA GLY A 150 -8.61 13.51 -14.27
C GLY A 150 -9.65 12.40 -14.47
N LYS A 151 -10.36 12.49 -15.58
CA LYS A 151 -11.26 11.43 -16.02
C LYS A 151 -10.45 10.16 -16.33
N ASN A 152 -10.85 9.02 -15.79
CA ASN A 152 -10.14 7.75 -15.90
C ASN A 152 -8.77 7.74 -15.19
N GLU A 153 -8.64 8.46 -14.10
CA GLU A 153 -7.49 8.40 -13.22
C GLU A 153 -7.90 7.94 -11.83
N ILE A 154 -7.05 7.16 -11.20
CA ILE A 154 -7.22 6.67 -9.84
C ILE A 154 -5.98 6.97 -9.01
N VAL A 155 -6.16 6.93 -7.70
CA VAL A 155 -5.04 7.00 -6.76
C VAL A 155 -5.03 5.77 -5.87
N VAL A 156 -3.86 5.16 -5.71
CA VAL A 156 -3.58 4.07 -4.77
C VAL A 156 -2.85 4.64 -3.58
N PHE A 157 -3.53 4.69 -2.42
CA PHE A 157 -2.89 4.97 -1.14
C PHE A 157 -2.36 3.67 -0.57
N GLU A 158 -1.04 3.56 -0.49
CA GLU A 158 -0.37 2.37 0.02
C GLU A 158 0.23 2.61 1.41
N GLY A 159 0.05 1.64 2.31
CA GLY A 159 0.66 1.69 3.64
C GLY A 159 0.22 0.52 4.52
N ILE A 160 0.97 0.27 5.60
CA ILE A 160 0.62 -0.79 6.55
C ILE A 160 -0.74 -0.56 7.21
N HIS A 161 -1.16 0.70 7.31
CA HIS A 161 -2.42 1.11 7.94
C HIS A 161 -3.57 1.38 6.97
N ALA A 162 -3.37 1.21 5.65
CA ALA A 162 -4.39 1.58 4.65
C ALA A 162 -5.74 0.87 4.87
N LEU A 163 -5.75 -0.31 5.47
CA LEU A 163 -6.98 -1.06 5.80
C LEU A 163 -7.33 -1.03 7.30
N ASN A 164 -6.71 -0.16 8.09
CA ASN A 164 -7.14 0.05 9.45
C ASN A 164 -8.58 0.58 9.49
N ASP A 165 -9.40 0.12 10.42
CA ASP A 165 -10.81 0.51 10.52
C ASP A 165 -11.03 2.02 10.65
N SER A 166 -10.09 2.72 11.30
CA SER A 166 -10.12 4.19 11.39
C SER A 166 -9.97 4.90 10.05
N ILE A 167 -9.51 4.22 9.00
CA ILE A 167 -9.37 4.71 7.64
C ILE A 167 -10.38 4.01 6.73
N ALA A 168 -10.22 2.71 6.54
CA ALA A 168 -11.04 1.93 5.59
C ALA A 168 -12.51 1.83 6.00
N GLY A 169 -12.81 1.90 7.29
CA GLY A 169 -14.19 1.92 7.81
C GLY A 169 -14.91 3.24 7.54
N ARG A 170 -14.17 4.36 7.44
CA ARG A 170 -14.71 5.68 7.12
C ARG A 170 -14.88 5.91 5.62
N HIS A 171 -14.24 5.08 4.80
CA HIS A 171 -14.29 5.13 3.33
C HIS A 171 -14.75 3.78 2.76
N PRO A 172 -16.02 3.40 2.99
CA PRO A 172 -16.57 2.13 2.50
C PRO A 172 -16.59 2.06 0.96
N GLU A 173 -16.68 3.19 0.30
CA GLU A 173 -16.69 3.34 -1.17
C GLU A 173 -15.34 3.05 -1.82
N ALA A 174 -14.21 3.18 -1.10
CA ALA A 174 -12.89 2.94 -1.65
C ALA A 174 -12.65 1.46 -1.95
N ALA A 175 -11.97 1.16 -3.06
CA ALA A 175 -11.53 -0.20 -3.34
C ALA A 175 -10.44 -0.61 -2.33
N LYS A 176 -10.55 -1.83 -1.77
CA LYS A 176 -9.68 -2.33 -0.71
C LYS A 176 -8.92 -3.55 -1.18
N LEU A 177 -7.60 -3.48 -1.11
CA LEU A 177 -6.68 -4.55 -1.49
C LEU A 177 -5.71 -4.86 -0.35
N TYR A 178 -5.50 -6.15 -0.11
CA TYR A 178 -4.54 -6.63 0.87
C TYR A 178 -3.51 -7.55 0.23
N ILE A 179 -2.23 -7.26 0.45
CA ILE A 179 -1.13 -8.09 0.00
C ILE A 179 -0.53 -8.81 1.18
N SER A 180 -0.45 -10.12 1.08
CA SER A 180 0.21 -10.97 2.06
C SER A 180 1.10 -11.97 1.34
N ALA A 181 2.40 -11.87 1.56
CA ALA A 181 3.33 -12.95 1.28
C ALA A 181 3.20 -13.96 2.43
N ARG A 182 2.30 -14.93 2.28
CA ARG A 182 2.20 -16.02 3.24
C ARG A 182 3.36 -16.97 3.03
N SER A 183 4.39 -16.86 3.84
CA SER A 183 5.49 -17.79 3.92
C SER A 183 5.66 -18.22 5.37
N ASN A 184 5.77 -19.52 5.59
CA ASN A 184 6.22 -20.08 6.87
C ASN A 184 7.75 -19.98 7.01
N ILE A 185 8.44 -19.43 6.01
CA ILE A 185 9.88 -19.19 6.00
C ILE A 185 10.10 -17.75 6.46
N CYS A 186 10.67 -17.60 7.64
CA CYS A 186 11.09 -16.30 8.13
C CYS A 186 12.44 -15.94 7.50
N LEU A 187 12.43 -15.03 6.52
CA LEU A 187 13.62 -14.48 5.91
C LEU A 187 14.24 -13.33 6.72
N LEU A 188 13.63 -12.96 7.86
CA LEU A 188 14.06 -11.84 8.69
C LEU A 188 15.47 -12.02 9.28
N TYR A 189 15.96 -13.26 9.35
CA TYR A 189 17.31 -13.55 9.85
C TYR A 189 18.38 -13.60 8.76
N THR A 190 18.03 -13.47 7.48
CA THR A 190 18.94 -13.60 6.36
C THR A 190 19.19 -12.30 5.59
N SER A 191 18.41 -11.28 5.85
CA SER A 191 18.58 -9.95 5.24
C SER A 191 18.42 -8.89 6.32
N PRO A 192 19.41 -8.00 6.50
CA PRO A 192 19.20 -6.82 7.36
C PRO A 192 18.03 -6.02 6.81
N SER A 193 17.18 -5.53 7.72
CA SER A 193 16.13 -4.61 7.36
C SER A 193 16.74 -3.33 6.78
N PRO A 194 16.19 -2.73 5.73
CA PRO A 194 16.62 -1.40 5.28
C PRO A 194 16.47 -0.30 6.33
N ARG A 195 15.95 -0.64 7.51
CA ARG A 195 15.72 0.26 8.66
C ARG A 195 16.71 0.05 9.80
N ASP A 196 17.63 -0.93 9.71
CA ASP A 196 18.67 -1.20 10.71
C ASP A 196 19.92 -0.36 10.46
#